data_6c80c542e548dae45c565940a5380c20
#
_entry.id   6c80c542e548dae45c565940a5380c20
#
_cell.length_a   1.000
_cell.length_b   1.000
_cell.length_c   1.000
_cell.angle_alpha   90.00
_cell.angle_beta   90.00
_cell.angle_gamma   90.00
#
_symmetry.space_group_name_H-M   'P 1'
#
loop_
_entity.id
_entity.type
_entity.pdbx_description
1 polymer ?
#
loop_
_entity_poly.entity_id
_entity_poly.type
_entity_poly.pdbx_seq_one_letter_code
_entity_poly.pdbx_strand_id
1 'polypeptide(L)'
;MYSSYTTLQRAQLAKQEYLDTQEVFLGVYAPGRNAALKASLQDQLHRKFLLTDSLRPEALGSAAGVLLVREDLFLMSTALSCFADALRSGADYVTSDAVFGYSGVTTLYHSQGFAACPGCALVSRELLRRCQAEARDPENPVELLTLAAKLSRSHVCLPLALAHYERDICAEDVWSVKGKRVFIMSHLLDMTGAPIVLVSAVPVLRSMGYEVVVLGPEDGGSMPLFLEAGATVITRKGCVQSPLLWGLALCADLVLANTVVEARAVRALSGARVPVLWWLHDAFAGYPHIAHQIPRELGENIRLYSVGSHAANAMHSVRPEFNIRPLIYGLPDYAAEKFSHYDLSYAGGRPLFATVGSFENRKGQDIFCKAIRLLPPETMKKASFLFVGKAAEAEMMDAVRSLTADCPDNVFYVKRLTRDEIKSLMAQCTCLVCASRDDPMPTFVTEGLIFGKPAIVSEHTGTAGLITEGVDGFVYEDDDPEKLAERLAWAIEHPEKLASMRPACRELYESHYSKQAFSDSLQQAVRELTGE
;
A
#
# COMPACT_ATOMS: atom_id res chain seq x y z
N MET A 1 9.55 -23.31 -9.38
CA MET A 1 8.19 -22.80 -9.24
C MET A 1 7.77 -22.62 -7.77
N TYR A 2 7.93 -23.61 -6.89
CA TYR A 2 7.66 -23.46 -5.44
C TYR A 2 8.57 -22.48 -4.68
N SER A 3 9.65 -21.98 -5.27
CA SER A 3 10.59 -21.06 -4.62
C SER A 3 10.01 -19.64 -4.42
N SER A 4 8.93 -19.28 -5.09
CA SER A 4 8.25 -17.98 -4.96
C SER A 4 7.23 -17.93 -3.82
N TYR A 5 6.89 -19.07 -3.20
CA TYR A 5 6.00 -19.07 -2.05
C TYR A 5 6.72 -18.70 -0.77
N THR A 6 6.07 -17.90 0.06
CA THR A 6 6.58 -17.61 1.40
C THR A 6 6.63 -18.89 2.26
N THR A 7 7.46 -18.90 3.29
CA THR A 7 7.56 -20.02 4.24
C THR A 7 6.20 -20.37 4.84
N LEU A 8 5.36 -19.34 5.10
CA LEU A 8 4.02 -19.53 5.64
C LEU A 8 3.09 -20.24 4.64
N GLN A 9 3.13 -19.83 3.37
CA GLN A 9 2.34 -20.48 2.31
C GLN A 9 2.76 -21.94 2.11
N ARG A 10 4.07 -22.24 2.17
CA ARG A 10 4.56 -23.64 2.11
C ARG A 10 4.08 -24.46 3.30
N ALA A 11 4.11 -23.90 4.51
CA ALA A 11 3.61 -24.55 5.71
C ALA A 11 2.10 -24.81 5.64
N GLN A 12 1.33 -23.86 5.07
CA GLN A 12 -0.11 -24.03 4.84
C GLN A 12 -0.40 -25.11 3.80
N LEU A 13 0.35 -25.16 2.68
CA LEU A 13 0.25 -26.23 1.69
C LEU A 13 0.53 -27.60 2.30
N ALA A 14 1.64 -27.73 3.05
CA ALA A 14 1.98 -28.99 3.72
C ALA A 14 0.91 -29.42 4.73
N LYS A 15 0.32 -28.49 5.48
CA LYS A 15 -0.78 -28.76 6.40
C LYS A 15 -2.04 -29.22 5.66
N GLN A 16 -2.34 -28.62 4.50
CA GLN A 16 -3.50 -28.95 3.68
C GLN A 16 -3.42 -30.39 3.12
N GLU A 17 -2.23 -30.89 2.84
CA GLU A 17 -2.04 -32.28 2.37
C GLU A 17 -2.54 -33.34 3.37
N TYR A 18 -2.64 -32.99 4.65
CA TYR A 18 -3.13 -33.88 5.73
C TYR A 18 -4.63 -33.71 6.03
N LEU A 19 -5.33 -32.79 5.36
CA LEU A 19 -6.77 -32.62 5.58
C LEU A 19 -7.57 -33.74 4.90
N ASP A 20 -8.43 -34.39 5.65
CA ASP A 20 -9.35 -35.37 5.13
C ASP A 20 -10.54 -34.67 4.45
N THR A 21 -10.40 -34.45 3.15
CA THR A 21 -11.42 -33.80 2.31
C THR A 21 -12.22 -34.81 1.46
N GLN A 22 -11.95 -36.10 1.64
CA GLN A 22 -12.55 -37.16 0.78
C GLN A 22 -14.06 -37.30 0.92
N GLU A 23 -14.67 -36.71 1.94
CA GLU A 23 -16.14 -36.73 2.10
C GLU A 23 -16.86 -35.79 1.13
N VAL A 24 -16.17 -34.76 0.61
CA VAL A 24 -16.77 -33.77 -0.30
C VAL A 24 -16.63 -34.21 -1.74
N PHE A 25 -17.75 -34.36 -2.44
CA PHE A 25 -17.76 -34.66 -3.87
C PHE A 25 -17.88 -33.36 -4.69
N LEU A 26 -16.95 -33.13 -5.60
CA LEU A 26 -16.87 -31.92 -6.42
C LEU A 26 -17.19 -32.20 -7.89
N GLY A 27 -17.84 -31.25 -8.56
CA GLY A 27 -17.82 -31.14 -10.00
C GLY A 27 -16.64 -30.32 -10.47
N VAL A 28 -16.00 -30.69 -11.56
CA VAL A 28 -15.00 -29.89 -12.25
C VAL A 28 -15.52 -29.61 -13.65
N TYR A 29 -15.91 -28.36 -13.90
CA TYR A 29 -16.38 -27.93 -15.21
C TYR A 29 -15.19 -27.50 -16.06
N ALA A 30 -14.98 -28.24 -17.14
CA ALA A 30 -13.89 -27.98 -18.07
C ALA A 30 -14.38 -28.18 -19.51
N PRO A 31 -14.94 -27.15 -20.14
CA PRO A 31 -15.32 -27.21 -21.54
C PRO A 31 -14.10 -27.39 -22.44
N GLY A 32 -14.26 -28.14 -23.52
CA GLY A 32 -13.20 -28.31 -24.52
C GLY A 32 -12.20 -29.45 -24.23
N ARG A 33 -11.11 -29.47 -25.00
CA ARG A 33 -10.05 -30.49 -24.93
C ARG A 33 -8.80 -29.96 -24.25
N ASN A 34 -8.86 -29.61 -22.99
CA ASN A 34 -7.72 -29.18 -22.24
C ASN A 34 -6.90 -30.40 -21.76
N ALA A 35 -5.83 -30.75 -22.49
CA ALA A 35 -4.95 -31.86 -22.12
C ALA A 35 -4.15 -31.57 -20.84
N ALA A 36 -3.77 -30.34 -20.64
CA ALA A 36 -3.01 -29.88 -19.47
C ALA A 36 -3.84 -30.00 -18.19
N LEU A 37 -5.09 -29.51 -18.20
CA LEU A 37 -6.01 -29.69 -17.10
C LEU A 37 -6.26 -31.17 -16.79
N LYS A 38 -6.54 -31.99 -17.82
CA LYS A 38 -6.75 -33.43 -17.63
C LYS A 38 -5.55 -34.12 -17.00
N ALA A 39 -4.35 -33.80 -17.40
CA ALA A 39 -3.13 -34.31 -16.78
C ALA A 39 -3.05 -33.88 -15.31
N SER A 40 -3.25 -32.60 -15.01
CA SER A 40 -3.19 -32.08 -13.64
C SER A 40 -4.27 -32.66 -12.71
N LEU A 41 -5.41 -33.09 -13.26
CA LEU A 41 -6.46 -33.77 -12.50
C LEU A 41 -6.06 -35.18 -12.07
N GLN A 42 -5.18 -35.86 -12.82
CA GLN A 42 -4.65 -37.17 -12.43
C GLN A 42 -3.75 -37.09 -11.20
N ASP A 43 -3.12 -35.96 -10.99
CA ASP A 43 -2.17 -35.69 -9.88
C ASP A 43 -2.84 -35.10 -8.63
N GLN A 44 -4.17 -34.87 -8.66
CA GLN A 44 -4.87 -34.32 -7.51
C GLN A 44 -4.88 -35.30 -6.32
N LEU A 45 -4.62 -34.78 -5.12
CA LEU A 45 -4.72 -35.55 -3.88
C LEU A 45 -6.17 -35.88 -3.55
N HIS A 46 -7.08 -34.96 -3.80
CA HIS A 46 -8.52 -35.19 -3.66
C HIS A 46 -9.06 -35.99 -4.88
N ARG A 47 -9.63 -37.15 -4.62
CA ARG A 47 -10.06 -38.10 -5.67
C ARG A 47 -11.57 -38.15 -5.91
N LYS A 48 -12.37 -37.51 -5.05
CA LYS A 48 -13.84 -37.50 -5.20
C LYS A 48 -14.29 -36.30 -6.03
N PHE A 49 -14.13 -36.41 -7.35
CA PHE A 49 -14.61 -35.38 -8.28
C PHE A 49 -15.17 -35.99 -9.57
N LEU A 50 -16.04 -35.24 -10.23
CA LEU A 50 -16.62 -35.52 -11.54
C LEU A 50 -16.13 -34.45 -12.53
N LEU A 51 -15.55 -34.88 -13.64
CA LEU A 51 -15.27 -33.99 -14.77
C LEU A 51 -16.52 -33.85 -15.64
N THR A 52 -16.97 -32.63 -15.91
CA THR A 52 -18.16 -32.34 -16.70
C THR A 52 -17.93 -31.20 -17.68
N ASP A 53 -18.62 -31.21 -18.79
CA ASP A 53 -18.69 -30.14 -19.79
C ASP A 53 -20.04 -29.39 -19.78
N SER A 54 -20.92 -29.72 -18.83
CA SER A 54 -22.22 -29.09 -18.64
C SER A 54 -22.42 -28.68 -17.19
N LEU A 55 -23.04 -27.52 -16.98
CA LEU A 55 -23.43 -27.00 -15.68
C LEU A 55 -24.87 -27.32 -15.29
N ARG A 56 -25.55 -28.13 -16.09
CA ARG A 56 -26.93 -28.59 -15.79
C ARG A 56 -26.96 -29.46 -14.53
N PRO A 57 -27.99 -29.34 -13.71
CA PRO A 57 -28.11 -30.11 -12.46
C PRO A 57 -27.94 -31.61 -12.62
N GLU A 58 -28.42 -32.16 -13.74
CA GLU A 58 -28.35 -33.57 -14.08
C GLU A 58 -26.92 -34.05 -14.32
N ALA A 59 -26.10 -33.20 -14.98
CA ALA A 59 -24.69 -33.47 -15.26
C ALA A 59 -23.82 -33.41 -14.01
N LEU A 60 -24.26 -32.67 -13.00
CA LEU A 60 -23.51 -32.46 -11.75
C LEU A 60 -23.77 -33.54 -10.69
N GLY A 61 -24.78 -34.42 -10.90
CA GLY A 61 -25.09 -35.52 -9.99
C GLY A 61 -25.25 -35.07 -8.53
N SER A 62 -24.47 -35.65 -7.62
CA SER A 62 -24.45 -35.31 -6.18
C SER A 62 -23.36 -34.34 -5.77
N ALA A 63 -22.68 -33.65 -6.70
CA ALA A 63 -21.62 -32.73 -6.38
C ALA A 63 -22.10 -31.62 -5.41
N ALA A 64 -21.33 -31.38 -4.35
CA ALA A 64 -21.61 -30.36 -3.34
C ALA A 64 -21.32 -28.95 -3.86
N GLY A 65 -20.38 -28.82 -4.80
CA GLY A 65 -20.02 -27.61 -5.50
C GLY A 65 -19.34 -27.90 -6.83
N VAL A 66 -19.18 -26.88 -7.64
CA VAL A 66 -18.55 -26.96 -8.96
C VAL A 66 -17.37 -26.02 -9.05
N LEU A 67 -16.22 -26.56 -9.38
CA LEU A 67 -15.04 -25.80 -9.75
C LEU A 67 -15.16 -25.40 -11.21
N LEU A 68 -15.27 -24.10 -11.47
CA LEU A 68 -15.28 -23.54 -12.81
C LEU A 68 -13.82 -23.23 -13.19
N VAL A 69 -13.36 -23.84 -14.28
CA VAL A 69 -11.98 -23.80 -14.72
C VAL A 69 -11.91 -23.24 -16.13
N ARG A 70 -11.01 -22.29 -16.35
CA ARG A 70 -10.74 -21.79 -17.71
C ARG A 70 -9.90 -22.77 -18.51
N GLU A 71 -9.97 -22.66 -19.83
CA GLU A 71 -9.09 -23.40 -20.72
C GLU A 71 -7.62 -23.03 -20.49
N ASP A 72 -6.68 -23.89 -20.85
CA ASP A 72 -5.22 -23.66 -20.83
C ASP A 72 -4.56 -23.51 -19.43
N LEU A 73 -5.17 -24.02 -18.37
CA LEU A 73 -4.55 -23.99 -17.04
C LEU A 73 -4.19 -25.38 -16.51
N PHE A 74 -3.21 -25.40 -15.61
CA PHE A 74 -2.91 -26.54 -14.74
C PHE A 74 -3.42 -26.27 -13.33
N LEU A 75 -4.00 -27.28 -12.70
CA LEU A 75 -4.30 -27.22 -11.27
C LEU A 75 -3.13 -27.80 -10.48
N MET A 76 -2.75 -27.11 -9.41
CA MET A 76 -1.79 -27.65 -8.45
C MET A 76 -2.37 -28.92 -7.80
N SER A 77 -1.52 -29.90 -7.44
CA SER A 77 -1.95 -31.20 -6.91
C SER A 77 -2.84 -31.12 -5.66
N THR A 78 -2.73 -30.06 -4.89
CA THR A 78 -3.55 -29.78 -3.69
C THR A 78 -4.82 -28.97 -3.99
N ALA A 79 -5.05 -28.54 -5.23
CA ALA A 79 -6.11 -27.57 -5.54
C ALA A 79 -7.49 -28.07 -5.12
N LEU A 80 -7.89 -29.28 -5.54
CA LEU A 80 -9.21 -29.82 -5.19
C LEU A 80 -9.36 -30.04 -3.69
N SER A 81 -8.31 -30.42 -2.97
CA SER A 81 -8.33 -30.53 -1.50
C SER A 81 -8.60 -29.21 -0.83
N CYS A 82 -7.92 -28.14 -1.26
CA CYS A 82 -8.10 -26.80 -0.71
C CYS A 82 -9.53 -26.27 -0.95
N PHE A 83 -10.06 -26.47 -2.15
CA PHE A 83 -11.42 -26.06 -2.49
C PHE A 83 -12.47 -26.87 -1.72
N ALA A 84 -12.28 -28.18 -1.58
CA ALA A 84 -13.18 -29.04 -0.82
C ALA A 84 -13.21 -28.69 0.66
N ASP A 85 -12.06 -28.37 1.26
CA ASP A 85 -11.97 -27.96 2.65
C ASP A 85 -12.67 -26.63 2.92
N ALA A 86 -12.48 -25.64 2.05
CA ALA A 86 -13.16 -24.36 2.14
C ALA A 86 -14.69 -24.52 2.04
N LEU A 87 -15.18 -25.36 1.12
CA LEU A 87 -16.59 -25.66 0.97
C LEU A 87 -17.15 -26.35 2.23
N ARG A 88 -16.41 -27.33 2.79
CA ARG A 88 -16.78 -28.03 4.02
C ARG A 88 -16.85 -27.07 5.21
N SER A 89 -16.01 -26.07 5.24
CA SER A 89 -16.00 -25.02 6.27
C SER A 89 -17.11 -23.98 6.12
N GLY A 90 -18.01 -24.14 5.14
CA GLY A 90 -19.20 -23.31 4.95
C GLY A 90 -19.05 -22.18 3.93
N ALA A 91 -17.95 -22.13 3.18
CA ALA A 91 -17.84 -21.20 2.05
C ALA A 91 -18.82 -21.61 0.93
N ASP A 92 -19.49 -20.64 0.31
CA ASP A 92 -20.34 -20.86 -0.85
C ASP A 92 -19.70 -20.40 -2.17
N TYR A 93 -18.68 -19.52 -2.08
CA TYR A 93 -17.84 -19.08 -3.19
C TYR A 93 -16.37 -19.08 -2.76
N VAL A 94 -15.51 -19.76 -3.50
CA VAL A 94 -14.09 -19.87 -3.18
C VAL A 94 -13.26 -19.53 -4.41
N THR A 95 -12.33 -18.62 -4.24
CA THR A 95 -11.36 -18.22 -5.27
C THR A 95 -9.94 -18.51 -4.82
N SER A 96 -8.98 -18.52 -5.72
CA SER A 96 -7.56 -18.67 -5.42
C SER A 96 -6.71 -17.72 -6.25
N ASP A 97 -5.49 -17.52 -5.80
CA ASP A 97 -4.46 -16.86 -6.60
C ASP A 97 -4.10 -17.69 -7.84
N ALA A 98 -3.48 -17.04 -8.82
CA ALA A 98 -3.02 -17.68 -10.04
C ALA A 98 -1.56 -17.33 -10.35
N VAL A 99 -0.88 -18.22 -11.07
CA VAL A 99 0.47 -18.02 -11.61
C VAL A 99 0.42 -18.03 -13.13
N PHE A 100 1.03 -17.03 -13.73
CA PHE A 100 1.33 -16.97 -15.16
C PHE A 100 2.84 -17.09 -15.34
N GLY A 101 3.28 -17.99 -16.19
CA GLY A 101 4.71 -18.20 -16.40
C GLY A 101 5.01 -18.68 -17.81
N TYR A 102 5.94 -17.98 -18.46
CA TYR A 102 6.49 -18.36 -19.75
C TYR A 102 7.99 -18.03 -19.78
N SER A 103 8.80 -18.92 -20.33
CA SER A 103 10.25 -18.70 -20.52
C SER A 103 11.02 -18.26 -19.25
N GLY A 104 10.65 -18.81 -18.08
CA GLY A 104 11.37 -18.55 -16.82
C GLY A 104 10.97 -17.25 -16.09
N VAL A 105 10.03 -16.50 -16.62
CA VAL A 105 9.46 -15.32 -15.95
C VAL A 105 8.10 -15.67 -15.35
N THR A 106 7.91 -15.35 -14.07
CA THR A 106 6.69 -15.65 -13.33
C THR A 106 5.98 -14.37 -12.92
N THR A 107 4.68 -14.31 -13.18
CA THR A 107 3.76 -13.27 -12.69
C THR A 107 2.79 -13.91 -11.71
N LEU A 108 2.69 -13.38 -10.50
CA LEU A 108 1.70 -13.78 -9.52
C LEU A 108 0.50 -12.83 -9.60
N TYR A 109 -0.69 -13.38 -9.54
CA TYR A 109 -1.94 -12.66 -9.52
C TYR A 109 -2.66 -12.97 -8.22
N HIS A 110 -2.89 -11.96 -7.39
CA HIS A 110 -3.58 -12.05 -6.12
C HIS A 110 -4.90 -11.28 -6.19
N SER A 111 -6.00 -11.94 -5.82
CA SER A 111 -7.32 -11.30 -5.82
C SER A 111 -8.13 -11.75 -4.62
N GLN A 112 -8.91 -10.84 -4.08
CA GLN A 112 -9.93 -11.17 -3.08
C GLN A 112 -11.31 -11.52 -3.70
N GLY A 113 -11.34 -11.94 -4.96
CA GLY A 113 -12.53 -12.50 -5.58
C GLY A 113 -13.50 -11.49 -6.17
N PHE A 114 -13.03 -10.32 -6.55
CA PHE A 114 -13.85 -9.38 -7.30
C PHE A 114 -13.74 -9.66 -8.80
N ALA A 115 -14.87 -9.90 -9.43
CA ALA A 115 -15.22 -9.92 -10.84
C ALA A 115 -14.32 -10.65 -11.86
N ALA A 116 -13.00 -10.52 -11.80
CA ALA A 116 -12.06 -11.25 -12.65
C ALA A 116 -11.35 -12.32 -11.81
N CYS A 117 -11.76 -13.57 -11.92
CA CYS A 117 -10.97 -14.70 -11.42
C CYS A 117 -10.23 -15.30 -12.61
N PRO A 118 -8.93 -15.04 -12.80
CA PRO A 118 -8.21 -15.57 -13.95
C PRO A 118 -7.97 -17.06 -13.89
N GLY A 119 -8.18 -17.70 -12.74
CA GLY A 119 -7.78 -19.07 -12.54
C GLY A 119 -8.93 -20.05 -12.52
N CYS A 120 -9.44 -20.26 -11.36
CA CYS A 120 -10.52 -21.17 -11.08
C CYS A 120 -11.29 -20.69 -9.85
N ALA A 121 -12.57 -20.94 -9.83
CA ALA A 121 -13.42 -20.62 -8.69
C ALA A 121 -14.40 -21.76 -8.41
N LEU A 122 -14.53 -22.11 -7.13
CA LEU A 122 -15.52 -23.04 -6.68
C LEU A 122 -16.80 -22.29 -6.32
N VAL A 123 -17.91 -22.75 -6.83
CA VAL A 123 -19.25 -22.27 -6.50
C VAL A 123 -20.03 -23.43 -5.85
N SER A 124 -20.59 -23.21 -4.66
CA SER A 124 -21.44 -24.22 -4.01
C SER A 124 -22.68 -24.53 -4.87
N ARG A 125 -23.23 -25.72 -4.73
CA ARG A 125 -24.42 -26.13 -5.50
C ARG A 125 -25.60 -25.19 -5.27
N GLU A 126 -25.78 -24.71 -4.05
CA GLU A 126 -26.87 -23.80 -3.72
C GLU A 126 -26.66 -22.44 -4.39
N LEU A 127 -25.44 -21.89 -4.29
CA LEU A 127 -25.11 -20.62 -4.93
C LEU A 127 -25.22 -20.73 -6.46
N LEU A 128 -24.73 -21.83 -7.06
CA LEU A 128 -24.85 -22.06 -8.50
C LEU A 128 -26.31 -22.01 -8.98
N ARG A 129 -27.21 -22.66 -8.27
CA ARG A 129 -28.66 -22.62 -8.61
C ARG A 129 -29.22 -21.20 -8.54
N ARG A 130 -28.80 -20.39 -7.55
CA ARG A 130 -29.21 -18.98 -7.43
C ARG A 130 -28.66 -18.18 -8.60
N CYS A 131 -27.40 -18.36 -8.96
CA CYS A 131 -26.80 -17.72 -10.11
C CYS A 131 -27.53 -18.09 -11.42
N GLN A 132 -27.82 -19.39 -11.62
CA GLN A 132 -28.51 -19.86 -12.81
C GLN A 132 -29.93 -19.30 -12.95
N ALA A 133 -30.60 -19.03 -11.83
CA ALA A 133 -31.94 -18.44 -11.84
C ALA A 133 -31.92 -16.94 -12.26
N GLU A 134 -30.81 -16.25 -12.06
CA GLU A 134 -30.63 -14.82 -12.43
C GLU A 134 -29.87 -14.65 -13.76
N ALA A 135 -29.17 -15.69 -14.24
CA ALA A 135 -28.36 -15.61 -15.45
C ALA A 135 -29.22 -15.54 -16.71
N ARG A 136 -28.79 -14.82 -17.72
CA ARG A 136 -29.35 -14.83 -19.06
C ARG A 136 -29.03 -16.14 -19.80
N ASP A 137 -27.77 -16.59 -19.59
CA ASP A 137 -27.30 -17.90 -20.05
C ASP A 137 -26.84 -18.72 -18.85
N PRO A 138 -27.66 -19.67 -18.37
CA PRO A 138 -27.38 -20.50 -17.20
C PRO A 138 -26.17 -21.44 -17.33
N GLU A 139 -25.62 -21.57 -18.52
CA GLU A 139 -24.42 -22.38 -18.79
C GLU A 139 -23.19 -21.52 -19.09
N ASN A 140 -23.30 -20.17 -19.07
CA ASN A 140 -22.14 -19.27 -19.27
C ASN A 140 -21.31 -19.11 -18.00
N PRO A 141 -20.09 -19.67 -17.92
CA PRO A 141 -19.29 -19.67 -16.70
C PRO A 141 -18.87 -18.24 -16.27
N VAL A 142 -18.65 -17.33 -17.20
CA VAL A 142 -18.27 -15.94 -16.89
C VAL A 142 -19.42 -15.17 -16.25
N GLU A 143 -20.64 -15.34 -16.78
CA GLU A 143 -21.83 -14.73 -16.20
C GLU A 143 -22.12 -15.33 -14.81
N LEU A 144 -22.00 -16.64 -14.67
CA LEU A 144 -22.21 -17.33 -13.39
C LEU A 144 -21.18 -16.92 -12.34
N LEU A 145 -19.90 -16.74 -12.68
CA LEU A 145 -18.88 -16.24 -11.76
C LEU A 145 -19.17 -14.81 -11.32
N THR A 146 -19.60 -13.95 -12.25
CA THR A 146 -19.99 -12.58 -11.93
C THR A 146 -21.16 -12.53 -10.95
N LEU A 147 -22.16 -13.38 -11.16
CA LEU A 147 -23.30 -13.52 -10.27
C LEU A 147 -22.90 -14.15 -8.93
N ALA A 148 -22.01 -15.15 -8.94
CA ALA A 148 -21.52 -15.78 -7.71
C ALA A 148 -20.82 -14.78 -6.80
N ALA A 149 -19.96 -13.92 -7.35
CA ALA A 149 -19.32 -12.85 -6.59
C ALA A 149 -20.33 -11.87 -5.96
N LYS A 150 -21.46 -11.62 -6.65
CA LYS A 150 -22.54 -10.73 -6.17
C LYS A 150 -23.47 -11.39 -5.15
N LEU A 151 -23.80 -12.67 -5.37
CA LEU A 151 -24.83 -13.38 -4.62
C LEU A 151 -24.27 -14.23 -3.48
N SER A 152 -22.96 -14.40 -3.39
CA SER A 152 -22.31 -15.15 -2.31
C SER A 152 -22.62 -14.55 -0.94
N ARG A 153 -22.81 -15.44 0.03
CA ARG A 153 -22.99 -15.11 1.45
C ARG A 153 -21.72 -15.38 2.27
N SER A 154 -20.84 -16.25 1.76
CA SER A 154 -19.62 -16.69 2.42
C SER A 154 -18.52 -16.90 1.36
N HIS A 155 -17.89 -15.80 0.96
CA HIS A 155 -16.76 -15.84 0.04
C HIS A 155 -15.44 -16.06 0.79
N VAL A 156 -14.64 -17.01 0.32
CA VAL A 156 -13.30 -17.30 0.81
C VAL A 156 -12.31 -17.17 -0.34
N CYS A 157 -11.30 -16.31 -0.17
CA CYS A 157 -10.17 -16.25 -1.07
C CYS A 157 -9.01 -17.04 -0.45
N LEU A 158 -8.56 -18.07 -1.15
CA LEU A 158 -7.40 -18.85 -0.75
C LEU A 158 -6.14 -18.12 -1.22
N PRO A 159 -5.25 -17.67 -0.31
CA PRO A 159 -4.01 -17.00 -0.68
C PRO A 159 -2.96 -17.98 -1.17
N LEU A 160 -3.34 -18.82 -2.11
CA LEU A 160 -2.57 -19.91 -2.69
C LEU A 160 -2.75 -19.88 -4.20
N ALA A 161 -1.66 -19.89 -4.94
CA ALA A 161 -1.72 -19.99 -6.39
C ALA A 161 -2.03 -21.44 -6.80
N LEU A 162 -3.30 -21.79 -6.83
CA LEU A 162 -3.79 -23.12 -7.15
C LEU A 162 -3.98 -23.35 -8.66
N ALA A 163 -3.97 -22.27 -9.45
CA ALA A 163 -4.04 -22.28 -10.92
C ALA A 163 -2.73 -21.79 -11.53
N HIS A 164 -2.24 -22.46 -12.55
CA HIS A 164 -1.04 -22.10 -13.29
C HIS A 164 -1.29 -22.09 -14.79
N TYR A 165 -0.89 -20.99 -15.44
CA TYR A 165 -0.93 -20.80 -16.89
C TYR A 165 0.47 -20.82 -17.49
N GLU A 166 0.68 -21.59 -18.56
CA GLU A 166 1.96 -21.60 -19.32
C GLU A 166 1.99 -20.48 -20.38
N ARG A 167 1.56 -19.29 -20.01
CA ARG A 167 1.59 -18.07 -20.83
C ARG A 167 1.75 -16.84 -19.98
N ASP A 168 2.03 -15.73 -20.61
CA ASP A 168 1.99 -14.43 -19.93
C ASP A 168 0.55 -14.00 -19.61
N ILE A 169 0.41 -13.16 -18.58
CA ILE A 169 -0.86 -12.51 -18.21
C ILE A 169 -1.28 -11.54 -19.31
N CYS A 170 -2.57 -11.47 -19.62
CA CYS A 170 -3.12 -10.53 -20.59
C CYS A 170 -4.27 -9.70 -19.99
N ALA A 171 -4.77 -8.76 -20.76
CA ALA A 171 -5.80 -7.82 -20.27
C ALA A 171 -7.09 -8.52 -19.87
N GLU A 172 -7.47 -9.58 -20.55
CA GLU A 172 -8.66 -10.38 -20.28
C GLU A 172 -8.56 -11.18 -18.97
N ASP A 173 -7.33 -11.40 -18.47
CA ASP A 173 -7.10 -12.02 -17.15
C ASP A 173 -7.26 -11.01 -16.02
N VAL A 174 -7.00 -9.74 -16.31
CA VAL A 174 -6.87 -8.68 -15.30
C VAL A 174 -8.17 -7.90 -15.14
N TRP A 175 -8.86 -7.61 -16.24
CA TRP A 175 -9.99 -6.69 -16.26
C TRP A 175 -11.33 -7.40 -16.44
N SER A 176 -12.30 -7.01 -15.63
CA SER A 176 -13.68 -7.40 -15.89
C SER A 176 -14.22 -6.75 -17.17
N VAL A 177 -15.23 -7.38 -17.77
CA VAL A 177 -15.80 -6.93 -19.06
C VAL A 177 -16.49 -5.56 -18.95
N LYS A 178 -16.94 -5.17 -17.74
CA LYS A 178 -17.74 -3.96 -17.52
C LYS A 178 -17.26 -3.20 -16.28
N GLY A 179 -16.92 -1.93 -16.42
CA GLY A 179 -16.56 -1.05 -15.31
C GLY A 179 -15.44 -0.11 -15.71
N LYS A 180 -15.25 0.93 -14.92
CA LYS A 180 -14.07 1.80 -15.01
C LYS A 180 -12.87 1.08 -14.42
N ARG A 181 -11.69 1.24 -14.98
CA ARG A 181 -10.48 0.50 -14.66
C ARG A 181 -9.36 1.45 -14.30
N VAL A 182 -8.74 1.25 -13.14
CA VAL A 182 -7.52 1.98 -12.78
C VAL A 182 -6.36 1.02 -12.56
N PHE A 183 -5.25 1.30 -13.21
CA PHE A 183 -4.00 0.55 -13.08
C PHE A 183 -3.01 1.37 -12.26
N ILE A 184 -2.66 0.88 -11.07
CA ILE A 184 -1.72 1.52 -10.16
C ILE A 184 -0.36 0.86 -10.31
N MET A 185 0.67 1.65 -10.60
CA MET A 185 2.05 1.18 -10.71
C MET A 185 2.82 1.59 -9.46
N SER A 186 3.32 0.62 -8.72
CA SER A 186 4.10 0.83 -7.50
C SER A 186 5.47 0.15 -7.59
N HIS A 187 6.52 0.92 -7.42
CA HIS A 187 7.90 0.41 -7.49
C HIS A 187 8.26 -0.55 -6.35
N LEU A 188 7.49 -0.56 -5.26
CA LEU A 188 7.61 -1.45 -4.10
C LEU A 188 6.23 -1.75 -3.53
N LEU A 189 6.11 -2.89 -2.81
CA LEU A 189 4.94 -3.25 -2.01
C LEU A 189 5.32 -3.52 -0.53
N ASP A 190 6.36 -2.85 -0.04
CA ASP A 190 6.80 -2.94 1.35
C ASP A 190 5.99 -2.03 2.29
N MET A 191 6.42 -1.92 3.56
CA MET A 191 5.77 -1.08 4.58
C MET A 191 6.39 0.32 4.68
N THR A 192 7.02 0.82 3.61
CA THR A 192 7.53 2.20 3.56
C THR A 192 6.43 3.22 3.22
N GLY A 193 6.75 4.51 3.30
CA GLY A 193 5.77 5.58 3.22
C GLY A 193 4.93 5.59 1.94
N ALA A 194 5.57 5.55 0.77
CA ALA A 194 4.87 5.69 -0.51
C ALA A 194 3.88 4.55 -0.82
N PRO A 195 4.21 3.25 -0.62
CA PRO A 195 3.23 2.17 -0.77
C PRO A 195 2.08 2.25 0.23
N ILE A 196 2.36 2.56 1.50
CA ILE A 196 1.32 2.68 2.54
C ILE A 196 0.34 3.81 2.24
N VAL A 197 0.84 4.94 1.79
CA VAL A 197 0.01 6.07 1.36
C VAL A 197 -0.86 5.68 0.17
N LEU A 198 -0.30 4.93 -0.78
CA LEU A 198 -1.00 4.48 -1.97
C LEU A 198 -2.18 3.54 -1.65
N VAL A 199 -2.08 2.72 -0.58
CA VAL A 199 -3.22 1.91 -0.11
C VAL A 199 -4.46 2.76 0.14
N SER A 200 -4.29 3.99 0.67
CA SER A 200 -5.42 4.89 0.96
C SER A 200 -6.15 5.40 -0.30
N ALA A 201 -5.52 5.35 -1.46
CA ALA A 201 -6.15 5.73 -2.72
C ALA A 201 -7.16 4.67 -3.21
N VAL A 202 -6.97 3.40 -2.86
CA VAL A 202 -7.83 2.30 -3.34
C VAL A 202 -9.31 2.48 -2.96
N PRO A 203 -9.67 2.73 -1.68
CA PRO A 203 -11.09 2.94 -1.32
C PRO A 203 -11.71 4.14 -2.03
N VAL A 204 -10.93 5.22 -2.24
CA VAL A 204 -11.40 6.42 -2.93
C VAL A 204 -11.73 6.11 -4.39
N LEU A 205 -10.80 5.47 -5.11
CA LEU A 205 -10.99 5.09 -6.52
C LEU A 205 -12.16 4.11 -6.67
N ARG A 206 -12.30 3.16 -5.75
CA ARG A 206 -13.43 2.24 -5.74
C ARG A 206 -14.77 2.94 -5.50
N SER A 207 -14.81 3.96 -4.65
CA SER A 207 -16.03 4.76 -4.43
C SER A 207 -16.46 5.54 -5.68
N MET A 208 -15.51 5.81 -6.59
CA MET A 208 -15.76 6.39 -7.92
C MET A 208 -16.16 5.36 -8.99
N GLY A 209 -16.29 4.08 -8.61
CA GLY A 209 -16.68 2.98 -9.49
C GLY A 209 -15.53 2.32 -10.25
N TYR A 210 -14.27 2.59 -9.88
CA TYR A 210 -13.12 1.94 -10.49
C TYR A 210 -12.88 0.54 -9.94
N GLU A 211 -12.58 -0.39 -10.82
CA GLU A 211 -11.88 -1.62 -10.53
C GLU A 211 -10.38 -1.28 -10.42
N VAL A 212 -9.76 -1.65 -9.30
CA VAL A 212 -8.38 -1.25 -8.98
C VAL A 212 -7.44 -2.42 -9.11
N VAL A 213 -6.43 -2.28 -9.95
CA VAL A 213 -5.33 -3.24 -10.09
C VAL A 213 -4.03 -2.57 -9.73
N VAL A 214 -3.26 -3.18 -8.84
CA VAL A 214 -1.96 -2.71 -8.37
C VAL A 214 -0.86 -3.62 -8.91
N LEU A 215 0.15 -3.02 -9.52
CA LEU A 215 1.34 -3.71 -10.01
C LEU A 215 2.52 -3.40 -9.09
N GLY A 216 3.26 -4.44 -8.68
CA GLY A 216 4.51 -4.32 -7.93
C GLY A 216 5.57 -5.34 -8.34
N PRO A 217 6.84 -5.18 -7.89
CA PRO A 217 7.94 -6.04 -8.29
C PRO A 217 7.90 -7.43 -7.64
N GLU A 218 7.42 -7.51 -6.41
CA GLU A 218 7.35 -8.73 -5.60
C GLU A 218 6.36 -8.56 -4.46
N ASP A 219 5.99 -9.66 -3.84
CA ASP A 219 5.12 -9.66 -2.67
C ASP A 219 5.81 -8.94 -1.50
N GLY A 220 5.10 -8.04 -0.86
CA GLY A 220 5.61 -7.22 0.23
C GLY A 220 4.59 -7.01 1.34
N GLY A 221 5.02 -6.34 2.41
CA GLY A 221 4.20 -6.14 3.61
C GLY A 221 2.93 -5.34 3.40
N SER A 222 2.86 -4.48 2.38
CA SER A 222 1.65 -3.71 2.05
C SER A 222 0.67 -4.46 1.13
N MET A 223 1.08 -5.57 0.51
CA MET A 223 0.21 -6.35 -0.37
C MET A 223 -1.12 -6.77 0.32
N PRO A 224 -1.14 -7.32 1.54
CA PRO A 224 -2.39 -7.65 2.23
C PRO A 224 -3.30 -6.44 2.41
N LEU A 225 -2.74 -5.26 2.67
CA LEU A 225 -3.51 -4.02 2.85
C LEU A 225 -4.19 -3.58 1.54
N PHE A 226 -3.51 -3.73 0.40
CA PHE A 226 -4.13 -3.49 -0.91
C PHE A 226 -5.29 -4.46 -1.18
N LEU A 227 -5.10 -5.73 -0.87
CA LEU A 227 -6.14 -6.76 -1.02
C LEU A 227 -7.34 -6.47 -0.10
N GLU A 228 -7.11 -6.13 1.17
CA GLU A 228 -8.15 -5.75 2.14
C GLU A 228 -8.89 -4.48 1.69
N ALA A 229 -8.20 -3.52 1.09
CA ALA A 229 -8.81 -2.34 0.49
C ALA A 229 -9.64 -2.67 -0.77
N GLY A 230 -9.54 -3.88 -1.28
CA GLY A 230 -10.30 -4.40 -2.42
C GLY A 230 -9.64 -4.19 -3.78
N ALA A 231 -8.32 -4.08 -3.82
CA ALA A 231 -7.57 -4.11 -5.06
C ALA A 231 -7.21 -5.56 -5.46
N THR A 232 -7.02 -5.78 -6.75
CA THR A 232 -6.27 -6.91 -7.29
C THR A 232 -4.80 -6.54 -7.29
N VAL A 233 -3.91 -7.46 -6.90
CA VAL A 233 -2.46 -7.20 -6.90
C VAL A 233 -1.76 -8.15 -7.85
N ILE A 234 -0.92 -7.60 -8.71
CA ILE A 234 -0.08 -8.35 -9.65
C ILE A 234 1.38 -8.10 -9.23
N THR A 235 2.14 -9.17 -9.03
CA THR A 235 3.56 -9.05 -8.74
C THR A 235 4.42 -9.74 -9.79
N ARG A 236 5.46 -9.02 -10.26
CA ARG A 236 6.41 -9.54 -11.23
C ARG A 236 7.75 -8.84 -11.07
N LYS A 237 8.81 -9.62 -10.88
CA LYS A 237 10.17 -9.08 -10.81
C LYS A 237 10.51 -8.28 -12.08
N GLY A 238 10.99 -7.05 -11.88
CA GLY A 238 11.32 -6.14 -12.98
C GLY A 238 10.12 -5.49 -13.66
N CYS A 239 8.96 -5.46 -13.01
CA CYS A 239 7.71 -4.89 -13.55
C CYS A 239 7.85 -3.43 -14.00
N VAL A 240 8.62 -2.61 -13.29
CA VAL A 240 8.89 -1.20 -13.59
C VAL A 240 9.50 -1.01 -15.00
N GLN A 241 10.15 -2.05 -15.53
CA GLN A 241 10.82 -2.03 -16.84
C GLN A 241 10.14 -2.92 -17.89
N SER A 242 8.96 -3.47 -17.59
CA SER A 242 8.31 -4.47 -18.44
C SER A 242 7.33 -3.83 -19.44
N PRO A 243 7.64 -3.79 -20.75
CA PRO A 243 6.71 -3.29 -21.77
C PRO A 243 5.39 -4.07 -21.81
N LEU A 244 5.40 -5.37 -21.50
CA LEU A 244 4.19 -6.19 -21.46
C LEU A 244 3.21 -5.64 -20.41
N LEU A 245 3.70 -5.31 -19.21
CA LEU A 245 2.86 -4.81 -18.13
C LEU A 245 2.41 -3.37 -18.37
N TRP A 246 3.19 -2.56 -19.10
CA TRP A 246 2.71 -1.26 -19.59
C TRP A 246 1.56 -1.44 -20.60
N GLY A 247 1.57 -2.52 -21.38
CA GLY A 247 0.46 -2.90 -22.26
C GLY A 247 -0.86 -3.13 -21.49
N LEU A 248 -0.81 -3.70 -20.29
CA LEU A 248 -1.99 -3.82 -19.42
C LEU A 248 -2.53 -2.45 -18.98
N ALA A 249 -1.62 -1.49 -18.71
CA ALA A 249 -1.99 -0.12 -18.35
C ALA A 249 -2.75 0.60 -19.49
N LEU A 250 -2.41 0.32 -20.77
CA LEU A 250 -3.11 0.89 -21.94
C LEU A 250 -4.57 0.41 -22.07
N CYS A 251 -4.94 -0.68 -21.38
CA CYS A 251 -6.30 -1.19 -21.34
C CYS A 251 -7.12 -0.63 -20.15
N ALA A 252 -6.54 0.23 -19.33
CA ALA A 252 -7.22 0.92 -18.24
C ALA A 252 -7.85 2.23 -18.72
N ASP A 253 -8.74 2.78 -17.88
CA ASP A 253 -9.36 4.09 -18.09
C ASP A 253 -8.59 5.20 -17.35
N LEU A 254 -7.72 4.80 -16.39
CA LEU A 254 -6.82 5.66 -15.62
C LEU A 254 -5.58 4.87 -15.22
N VAL A 255 -4.42 5.51 -15.27
CA VAL A 255 -3.18 5.01 -14.66
C VAL A 255 -2.77 5.94 -13.53
N LEU A 256 -2.40 5.36 -12.38
CA LEU A 256 -1.74 6.05 -11.28
C LEU A 256 -0.31 5.52 -11.18
N ALA A 257 0.67 6.32 -11.53
CA ALA A 257 2.08 6.00 -11.43
C ALA A 257 2.65 6.58 -10.12
N ASN A 258 3.18 5.72 -9.25
CA ASN A 258 3.61 6.11 -7.91
C ASN A 258 5.12 6.25 -7.85
N THR A 259 5.60 7.44 -7.49
CA THR A 259 7.01 7.85 -7.39
C THR A 259 7.69 8.13 -8.74
N VAL A 260 8.87 8.76 -8.67
CA VAL A 260 9.71 9.04 -9.86
C VAL A 260 10.30 7.77 -10.48
N VAL A 261 10.34 6.66 -9.75
CA VAL A 261 10.86 5.38 -10.25
C VAL A 261 10.06 4.87 -11.46
N GLU A 262 8.78 5.23 -11.55
CA GLU A 262 7.92 4.89 -12.69
C GLU A 262 8.15 5.75 -13.95
N ALA A 263 9.18 6.60 -13.98
CA ALA A 263 9.47 7.52 -15.09
C ALA A 263 9.54 6.82 -16.48
N ARG A 264 10.05 5.58 -16.55
CA ARG A 264 10.08 4.81 -17.81
C ARG A 264 8.69 4.44 -18.30
N ALA A 265 7.85 3.97 -17.38
CA ALA A 265 6.47 3.63 -17.70
C ALA A 265 5.68 4.89 -18.11
N VAL A 266 5.83 5.99 -17.37
CA VAL A 266 5.22 7.27 -17.69
C VAL A 266 5.65 7.75 -19.07
N ARG A 267 6.94 7.65 -19.42
CA ARG A 267 7.44 7.98 -20.75
C ARG A 267 6.83 7.10 -21.84
N ALA A 268 6.67 5.80 -21.59
CA ALA A 268 6.06 4.88 -22.55
C ALA A 268 4.57 5.14 -22.75
N LEU A 269 3.86 5.65 -21.75
CA LEU A 269 2.45 6.00 -21.79
C LEU A 269 2.20 7.43 -22.29
N SER A 270 3.25 8.24 -22.48
CA SER A 270 3.13 9.63 -22.93
C SER A 270 2.54 9.70 -24.35
N GLY A 271 1.48 10.49 -24.51
CA GLY A 271 0.73 10.60 -25.75
C GLY A 271 -0.25 9.45 -26.03
N ALA A 272 -0.37 8.48 -25.12
CA ALA A 272 -1.40 7.46 -25.21
C ALA A 272 -2.81 8.02 -24.91
N ARG A 273 -3.85 7.23 -25.18
CA ARG A 273 -5.23 7.63 -24.84
C ARG A 273 -5.55 7.59 -23.37
N VAL A 274 -4.84 6.72 -22.60
CA VAL A 274 -5.10 6.54 -21.17
C VAL A 274 -4.58 7.74 -20.38
N PRO A 275 -5.41 8.38 -19.54
CA PRO A 275 -4.98 9.41 -18.60
C PRO A 275 -4.00 8.85 -17.56
N VAL A 276 -2.95 9.61 -17.25
CA VAL A 276 -1.91 9.21 -16.27
C VAL A 276 -1.80 10.27 -15.19
N LEU A 277 -2.09 9.89 -13.95
CA LEU A 277 -1.77 10.63 -12.74
C LEU A 277 -0.41 10.17 -12.24
N TRP A 278 0.61 11.02 -12.34
CA TRP A 278 1.94 10.72 -11.83
C TRP A 278 2.13 11.36 -10.46
N TRP A 279 2.17 10.55 -9.40
CA TRP A 279 2.20 11.02 -8.02
C TRP A 279 3.60 10.88 -7.42
N LEU A 280 4.23 12.01 -7.10
CA LEU A 280 5.61 12.12 -6.66
C LEU A 280 5.69 12.12 -5.13
N HIS A 281 6.49 11.18 -4.61
CA HIS A 281 6.77 10.99 -3.19
C HIS A 281 8.25 11.06 -2.87
N ASP A 282 9.05 11.48 -3.85
CA ASP A 282 10.50 11.30 -3.82
C ASP A 282 11.19 12.53 -3.26
N ALA A 283 12.27 12.27 -2.52
CA ALA A 283 13.20 13.26 -2.03
C ALA A 283 14.28 13.58 -3.08
N PHE A 284 15.02 14.68 -2.90
CA PHE A 284 16.08 15.11 -3.83
C PHE A 284 17.13 14.01 -4.09
N ALA A 285 17.49 13.25 -3.06
CA ALA A 285 18.48 12.17 -3.16
C ALA A 285 18.14 11.08 -4.20
N GLY A 286 16.87 10.89 -4.54
CA GLY A 286 16.43 9.91 -5.54
C GLY A 286 16.68 10.35 -6.99
N TYR A 287 16.65 11.64 -7.27
CA TYR A 287 16.63 12.17 -8.63
C TYR A 287 17.92 12.00 -9.44
N PRO A 288 19.15 12.14 -8.89
CA PRO A 288 20.37 11.97 -9.67
C PRO A 288 20.47 10.63 -10.40
N HIS A 289 19.92 9.57 -9.79
CA HIS A 289 19.96 8.22 -10.35
C HIS A 289 18.92 7.98 -11.46
N ILE A 290 17.81 8.72 -11.46
CA ILE A 290 16.67 8.50 -12.35
C ILE A 290 16.46 9.61 -13.38
N ALA A 291 17.10 10.77 -13.23
CA ALA A 291 16.90 11.97 -14.06
C ALA A 291 16.96 11.71 -15.57
N HIS A 292 17.84 10.78 -16.01
CA HIS A 292 17.99 10.38 -17.40
C HIS A 292 16.78 9.63 -17.97
N GLN A 293 15.92 9.09 -17.11
CA GLN A 293 14.71 8.34 -17.49
C GLN A 293 13.47 9.24 -17.55
N ILE A 294 13.51 10.39 -16.84
CA ILE A 294 12.41 11.36 -16.81
C ILE A 294 12.28 11.98 -18.21
N PRO A 295 11.09 11.94 -18.84
CA PRO A 295 10.89 12.55 -20.16
C PRO A 295 11.19 14.06 -20.10
N ARG A 296 11.60 14.63 -21.25
CA ARG A 296 11.80 16.08 -21.38
C ARG A 296 10.46 16.80 -21.51
N GLU A 297 9.51 16.18 -22.16
CA GLU A 297 8.16 16.68 -22.37
C GLU A 297 7.16 15.61 -21.96
N LEU A 298 6.02 16.05 -21.46
CA LEU A 298 4.91 15.16 -21.07
C LEU A 298 3.80 15.28 -22.10
N GLY A 299 3.20 14.15 -22.45
CA GLY A 299 1.97 14.14 -23.25
C GLY A 299 0.82 14.81 -22.51
N GLU A 300 -0.16 15.33 -23.27
CA GLU A 300 -1.34 15.98 -22.71
C GLU A 300 -2.18 15.08 -21.78
N ASN A 301 -1.99 13.77 -21.91
CA ASN A 301 -2.64 12.76 -21.06
C ASN A 301 -2.00 12.59 -19.67
N ILE A 302 -0.89 13.27 -19.36
CA ILE A 302 -0.17 13.13 -18.10
C ILE A 302 -0.36 14.37 -17.23
N ARG A 303 -0.66 14.17 -15.95
CA ARG A 303 -0.66 15.24 -14.94
C ARG A 303 0.22 14.81 -13.76
N LEU A 304 1.05 15.75 -13.29
CA LEU A 304 1.93 15.53 -12.14
C LEU A 304 1.29 16.07 -10.87
N TYR A 305 1.42 15.25 -9.84
CA TYR A 305 1.03 15.60 -8.49
C TYR A 305 2.18 15.29 -7.52
N SER A 306 2.26 16.00 -6.42
CA SER A 306 3.24 15.75 -5.37
C SER A 306 2.60 15.77 -3.99
N VAL A 307 3.19 15.03 -3.07
CA VAL A 307 2.73 14.99 -1.66
C VAL A 307 3.00 16.29 -0.91
N GLY A 308 3.80 17.19 -1.47
CA GLY A 308 4.12 18.49 -0.88
C GLY A 308 5.12 19.29 -1.73
N SER A 309 5.39 20.52 -1.30
CA SER A 309 6.29 21.43 -2.01
C SER A 309 7.72 20.88 -2.15
N HIS A 310 8.22 20.18 -1.15
CA HIS A 310 9.56 19.60 -1.18
C HIS A 310 9.72 18.55 -2.29
N ALA A 311 8.75 17.63 -2.44
CA ALA A 311 8.73 16.65 -3.53
C ALA A 311 8.56 17.31 -4.91
N ALA A 312 7.78 18.39 -5.00
CA ALA A 312 7.68 19.18 -6.22
C ALA A 312 9.02 19.84 -6.59
N ASN A 313 9.70 20.46 -5.61
CA ASN A 313 11.00 21.10 -5.79
C ASN A 313 12.08 20.08 -6.20
N ALA A 314 12.02 18.85 -5.68
CA ALA A 314 12.92 17.77 -6.10
C ALA A 314 12.76 17.44 -7.60
N MET A 315 11.53 17.35 -8.12
CA MET A 315 11.29 17.21 -9.56
C MET A 315 11.73 18.47 -10.33
N HIS A 316 11.44 19.66 -9.84
CA HIS A 316 11.85 20.93 -10.47
C HIS A 316 13.37 21.10 -10.56
N SER A 317 14.15 20.46 -9.70
CA SER A 317 15.62 20.46 -9.80
C SER A 317 16.13 19.84 -11.10
N VAL A 318 15.35 18.97 -11.74
CA VAL A 318 15.69 18.28 -12.99
C VAL A 318 14.76 18.63 -14.14
N ARG A 319 13.55 19.10 -13.87
CA ARG A 319 12.52 19.52 -14.84
C ARG A 319 11.78 20.76 -14.31
N PRO A 320 12.38 21.93 -14.34
CA PRO A 320 11.79 23.16 -13.81
C PRO A 320 10.50 23.60 -14.57
N GLU A 321 10.33 23.13 -15.80
CA GLU A 321 9.20 23.45 -16.66
C GLU A 321 7.91 22.68 -16.32
N PHE A 322 7.97 21.63 -15.50
CA PHE A 322 6.81 20.81 -15.22
C PHE A 322 5.84 21.50 -14.27
N ASN A 323 4.55 21.48 -14.64
CA ASN A 323 3.48 21.93 -13.76
C ASN A 323 3.09 20.80 -12.79
N ILE A 324 3.35 20.99 -11.50
CA ILE A 324 3.12 20.00 -10.45
C ILE A 324 2.08 20.55 -9.48
N ARG A 325 1.01 19.79 -9.26
CA ARG A 325 -0.08 20.14 -8.36
C ARG A 325 0.06 19.40 -7.02
N PRO A 326 -0.44 19.97 -5.91
CA PRO A 326 -0.45 19.26 -4.65
C PRO A 326 -1.49 18.12 -4.67
N LEU A 327 -1.10 16.96 -4.12
CA LEU A 327 -1.98 15.87 -3.75
C LEU A 327 -1.42 15.25 -2.47
N ILE A 328 -1.85 15.79 -1.34
CA ILE A 328 -1.38 15.36 -0.02
C ILE A 328 -2.13 14.10 0.39
N TYR A 329 -1.44 13.14 0.97
CA TYR A 329 -2.04 11.89 1.42
C TYR A 329 -2.90 12.08 2.67
N GLY A 330 -3.88 11.17 2.85
CA GLY A 330 -4.75 11.15 4.03
C GLY A 330 -4.34 10.11 5.07
N LEU A 331 -4.40 10.50 6.32
CA LEU A 331 -4.28 9.59 7.46
C LEU A 331 -5.63 9.46 8.19
N PRO A 332 -5.92 8.28 8.79
CA PRO A 332 -7.10 8.14 9.64
C PRO A 332 -6.94 8.98 10.91
N ASP A 333 -8.05 9.53 11.40
CA ASP A 333 -8.09 10.19 12.70
C ASP A 333 -8.18 9.15 13.82
N TYR A 334 -7.08 8.89 14.47
CA TYR A 334 -7.03 7.98 15.63
C TYR A 334 -7.03 8.68 16.97
N ALA A 335 -7.30 9.97 17.03
CA ALA A 335 -7.30 10.69 18.30
C ALA A 335 -8.37 10.18 19.29
N ALA A 336 -9.48 9.64 18.74
CA ALA A 336 -10.56 9.06 19.52
C ALA A 336 -10.45 7.53 19.71
N GLU A 337 -9.46 6.87 19.08
CA GLU A 337 -9.26 5.43 19.21
C GLU A 337 -8.72 5.07 20.60
N LYS A 338 -9.03 3.85 21.04
CA LYS A 338 -8.39 3.26 22.23
C LYS A 338 -7.08 2.60 21.82
N PHE A 339 -6.00 2.98 22.44
CA PHE A 339 -4.68 2.38 22.26
C PHE A 339 -3.99 2.13 23.60
N SER A 340 -3.02 1.24 23.62
CA SER A 340 -2.25 0.94 24.84
C SER A 340 -1.40 2.14 25.24
N HIS A 341 -1.36 2.41 26.55
CA HIS A 341 -0.52 3.47 27.10
C HIS A 341 0.96 3.07 27.03
N TYR A 342 1.79 3.96 26.47
CA TYR A 342 3.24 3.84 26.50
C TYR A 342 3.78 4.61 27.69
N ASP A 343 4.55 3.93 28.56
CA ASP A 343 5.11 4.56 29.75
C ASP A 343 6.26 5.51 29.40
N LEU A 344 6.05 6.79 29.66
CA LEU A 344 7.02 7.88 29.51
C LEU A 344 7.52 8.42 30.85
N SER A 345 7.37 7.68 31.95
CA SER A 345 7.79 8.08 33.30
C SER A 345 9.28 8.44 33.39
N TYR A 346 10.11 7.80 32.56
CA TYR A 346 11.54 8.12 32.44
C TYR A 346 11.81 9.55 31.96
N ALA A 347 10.87 10.19 31.28
CA ALA A 347 10.99 11.62 30.88
C ALA A 347 10.81 12.59 32.07
N GLY A 348 10.47 12.09 33.26
CA GLY A 348 10.41 12.87 34.49
C GLY A 348 9.32 13.93 34.54
N GLY A 349 8.23 13.76 33.75
CA GLY A 349 7.13 14.72 33.67
C GLY A 349 7.48 16.08 33.02
N ARG A 350 8.66 16.19 32.43
CA ARG A 350 9.12 17.39 31.70
C ARG A 350 8.45 17.47 30.32
N PRO A 351 8.32 18.67 29.74
CA PRO A 351 7.96 18.81 28.33
C PRO A 351 8.81 17.89 27.44
N LEU A 352 8.13 17.04 26.63
CA LEU A 352 8.77 16.02 25.82
C LEU A 352 8.80 16.44 24.35
N PHE A 353 10.01 16.55 23.81
CA PHE A 353 10.29 16.79 22.40
C PHE A 353 10.70 15.48 21.73
N ALA A 354 9.96 15.05 20.72
CA ALA A 354 10.17 13.74 20.12
C ALA A 354 10.45 13.81 18.61
N THR A 355 11.37 12.96 18.16
CA THR A 355 11.57 12.65 16.74
C THR A 355 11.39 11.16 16.49
N VAL A 356 10.76 10.81 15.36
CA VAL A 356 10.47 9.42 14.99
C VAL A 356 10.92 9.17 13.56
N GLY A 357 11.80 8.19 13.38
CA GLY A 357 12.32 7.80 12.07
C GLY A 357 13.61 6.99 12.17
N SER A 358 13.98 6.31 11.08
CA SER A 358 15.27 5.62 10.99
C SER A 358 16.44 6.60 11.22
N PHE A 359 17.48 6.13 11.90
CA PHE A 359 18.71 6.92 12.06
C PHE A 359 19.50 6.84 10.76
N GLU A 360 19.45 7.91 10.00
CA GLU A 360 20.11 8.08 8.70
C GLU A 360 20.41 9.56 8.44
N ASN A 361 21.42 9.86 7.64
CA ASN A 361 21.88 11.24 7.39
C ASN A 361 20.74 12.15 6.90
N ARG A 362 19.87 11.63 6.04
CA ARG A 362 18.72 12.35 5.50
C ARG A 362 17.75 12.85 6.58
N LYS A 363 17.64 12.14 7.72
CA LYS A 363 16.71 12.48 8.82
C LYS A 363 17.27 13.49 9.83
N GLY A 364 18.57 13.83 9.76
CA GLY A 364 19.15 14.95 10.50
C GLY A 364 19.12 14.85 12.02
N GLN A 365 19.09 13.62 12.60
CA GLN A 365 19.09 13.47 14.05
C GLN A 365 20.31 14.10 14.72
N ASP A 366 21.45 14.17 14.02
CA ASP A 366 22.65 14.86 14.48
C ASP A 366 22.46 16.38 14.60
N ILE A 367 21.66 17.01 13.72
CA ILE A 367 21.29 18.42 13.81
C ILE A 367 20.50 18.66 15.10
N PHE A 368 19.51 17.81 15.36
CA PHE A 368 18.72 17.91 16.59
C PHE A 368 19.58 17.75 17.84
N CYS A 369 20.53 16.79 17.87
CA CYS A 369 21.48 16.63 18.98
C CYS A 369 22.39 17.85 19.16
N LYS A 370 22.90 18.42 18.07
CA LYS A 370 23.70 19.65 18.12
C LYS A 370 22.88 20.82 18.69
N ALA A 371 21.63 20.96 18.26
CA ALA A 371 20.73 21.98 18.78
C ALA A 371 20.47 21.83 20.29
N ILE A 372 20.25 20.59 20.77
CA ILE A 372 20.12 20.32 22.22
C ILE A 372 21.35 20.78 22.98
N ARG A 373 22.55 20.54 22.46
CA ARG A 373 23.81 20.98 23.11
C ARG A 373 24.00 22.48 23.14
N LEU A 374 23.41 23.20 22.22
CA LEU A 374 23.46 24.69 22.16
C LEU A 374 22.46 25.34 23.13
N LEU A 375 21.53 24.59 23.71
CA LEU A 375 20.61 25.13 24.69
C LEU A 375 21.36 25.57 25.96
N PRO A 376 20.94 26.69 26.59
CA PRO A 376 21.41 27.04 27.92
C PRO A 376 21.18 25.88 28.90
N PRO A 377 22.14 25.56 29.79
CA PRO A 377 22.02 24.41 30.69
C PRO A 377 20.73 24.39 31.53
N GLU A 378 20.26 25.56 31.96
CA GLU A 378 19.04 25.69 32.76
C GLU A 378 17.76 25.49 31.90
N THR A 379 17.80 25.85 30.62
CA THR A 379 16.71 25.57 29.68
C THR A 379 16.68 24.09 29.31
N MET A 380 17.83 23.48 29.03
CA MET A 380 17.93 22.07 28.70
C MET A 380 17.37 21.16 29.81
N LYS A 381 17.65 21.47 31.09
CA LYS A 381 17.15 20.72 32.25
C LYS A 381 15.62 20.70 32.36
N LYS A 382 14.92 21.65 31.78
CA LYS A 382 13.45 21.77 31.83
C LYS A 382 12.73 20.84 30.84
N ALA A 383 13.44 20.20 29.92
CA ALA A 383 12.86 19.39 28.85
C ALA A 383 13.44 17.98 28.77
N SER A 384 12.73 17.10 28.10
CA SER A 384 13.19 15.76 27.72
C SER A 384 13.12 15.60 26.21
N PHE A 385 14.09 14.86 25.65
CA PHE A 385 14.26 14.67 24.22
C PHE A 385 14.26 13.18 23.89
N LEU A 386 13.34 12.74 23.03
CA LEU A 386 13.16 11.32 22.70
C LEU A 386 13.43 11.08 21.21
N PHE A 387 14.32 10.14 20.96
CA PHE A 387 14.64 9.65 19.63
C PHE A 387 14.10 8.23 19.47
N VAL A 388 13.21 8.03 18.49
CA VAL A 388 12.58 6.73 18.21
C VAL A 388 12.96 6.27 16.80
N GLY A 389 13.63 5.13 16.68
CA GLY A 389 13.96 4.56 15.38
C GLY A 389 15.02 3.48 15.38
N LYS A 390 15.11 2.76 14.27
CA LYS A 390 16.18 1.81 14.02
C LYS A 390 17.40 2.52 13.43
N ALA A 391 18.59 2.05 13.72
CA ALA A 391 19.79 2.45 13.03
C ALA A 391 19.75 1.87 11.60
N ALA A 392 19.50 2.73 10.61
CA ALA A 392 19.68 2.40 9.19
C ALA A 392 21.15 2.61 8.79
N GLU A 393 21.79 3.64 9.36
CA GLU A 393 23.20 3.95 9.24
C GLU A 393 23.82 3.89 10.65
N ALA A 394 24.81 3.03 10.85
CA ALA A 394 25.46 2.86 12.15
C ALA A 394 26.18 4.15 12.58
N GLU A 395 26.84 4.79 11.64
CA GLU A 395 27.59 6.05 11.84
C GLU A 395 26.68 7.17 12.39
N MET A 396 25.45 7.28 11.90
CA MET A 396 24.48 8.26 12.39
C MET A 396 24.09 7.96 13.84
N MET A 397 23.84 6.69 14.17
CA MET A 397 23.50 6.31 15.53
C MET A 397 24.66 6.57 16.51
N ASP A 398 25.89 6.28 16.10
CA ASP A 398 27.09 6.53 16.90
C ASP A 398 27.35 8.04 17.08
N ALA A 399 27.15 8.84 16.02
CA ALA A 399 27.23 10.30 16.11
C ALA A 399 26.20 10.87 17.09
N VAL A 400 24.96 10.43 17.01
CA VAL A 400 23.88 10.85 17.92
C VAL A 400 24.20 10.50 19.36
N ARG A 401 24.64 9.28 19.64
CA ARG A 401 25.05 8.85 20.99
C ARG A 401 26.22 9.66 21.54
N SER A 402 27.24 9.90 20.72
CA SER A 402 28.40 10.69 21.10
C SER A 402 28.02 12.15 21.40
N LEU A 403 27.17 12.75 20.56
CA LEU A 403 26.71 14.13 20.74
C LEU A 403 25.87 14.33 22.01
N THR A 404 25.25 13.29 22.54
CA THR A 404 24.34 13.39 23.70
C THR A 404 24.85 12.66 24.93
N ALA A 405 26.09 12.16 24.91
CA ALA A 405 26.70 11.43 26.04
C ALA A 405 26.71 12.23 27.35
N ASP A 406 26.80 13.56 27.26
CA ASP A 406 26.82 14.47 28.41
C ASP A 406 25.42 14.86 28.91
N CYS A 407 24.35 14.32 28.30
CA CYS A 407 22.95 14.66 28.59
C CYS A 407 22.10 13.43 28.98
N PRO A 408 22.60 12.50 29.83
CA PRO A 408 21.95 11.19 30.05
C PRO A 408 20.57 11.30 30.72
N ASP A 409 20.31 12.37 31.47
CA ASP A 409 19.06 12.59 32.21
C ASP A 409 17.95 13.25 31.38
N ASN A 410 18.27 13.69 30.18
CA ASN A 410 17.35 14.46 29.33
C ASN A 410 17.14 13.85 27.94
N VAL A 411 18.05 12.98 27.46
CA VAL A 411 18.00 12.40 26.13
C VAL A 411 17.79 10.88 26.20
N PHE A 412 16.77 10.40 25.51
CA PHE A 412 16.34 8.99 25.53
C PHE A 412 16.27 8.41 24.12
N TYR A 413 16.55 7.10 24.01
CA TYR A 413 16.54 6.37 22.74
C TYR A 413 15.67 5.14 22.83
N VAL A 414 14.77 4.99 21.87
CA VAL A 414 13.92 3.81 21.73
C VAL A 414 14.06 3.25 20.33
N LYS A 415 14.50 2.00 20.22
CA LYS A 415 14.80 1.37 18.93
C LYS A 415 13.56 1.17 18.07
N ARG A 416 12.42 0.89 18.68
CA ARG A 416 11.16 0.61 17.99
C ARG A 416 9.98 0.76 18.93
N LEU A 417 8.91 1.33 18.42
CA LEU A 417 7.59 1.34 19.03
C LEU A 417 6.59 0.64 18.09
N THR A 418 5.58 0.01 18.67
CA THR A 418 4.40 -0.49 17.95
C THR A 418 3.53 0.67 17.51
N ARG A 419 2.55 0.42 16.64
CA ARG A 419 1.61 1.48 16.19
C ARG A 419 0.86 2.12 17.36
N ASP A 420 0.41 1.34 18.32
CA ASP A 420 -0.29 1.85 19.49
C ASP A 420 0.61 2.67 20.42
N GLU A 421 1.86 2.24 20.60
CA GLU A 421 2.86 3.00 21.35
C GLU A 421 3.22 4.32 20.66
N ILE A 422 3.27 4.35 19.33
CA ILE A 422 3.43 5.61 18.55
C ILE A 422 2.23 6.53 18.78
N LYS A 423 0.98 6.04 18.69
CA LYS A 423 -0.21 6.84 19.00
C LYS A 423 -0.15 7.40 20.42
N SER A 424 0.25 6.56 21.38
CA SER A 424 0.42 6.97 22.78
C SER A 424 1.51 8.03 22.96
N LEU A 425 2.64 7.89 22.28
CA LEU A 425 3.69 8.91 22.25
C LEU A 425 3.17 10.24 21.68
N MET A 426 2.48 10.20 20.54
CA MET A 426 1.90 11.39 19.91
C MET A 426 0.88 12.09 20.82
N ALA A 427 0.06 11.33 21.54
CA ALA A 427 -0.89 11.89 22.49
C ALA A 427 -0.21 12.58 23.70
N GLN A 428 0.96 12.09 24.12
CA GLN A 428 1.65 12.53 25.34
C GLN A 428 2.78 13.54 25.10
N CYS A 429 3.45 13.53 23.95
CA CYS A 429 4.53 14.47 23.66
C CYS A 429 4.04 15.93 23.67
N THR A 430 4.96 16.87 23.91
CA THR A 430 4.68 18.30 23.91
C THR A 430 4.81 18.89 22.51
N CYS A 431 5.87 18.51 21.81
CA CYS A 431 6.20 19.02 20.48
C CYS A 431 6.99 17.95 19.71
N LEU A 432 6.82 17.93 18.41
CA LEU A 432 7.62 17.09 17.51
C LEU A 432 8.79 17.90 16.92
N VAL A 433 9.90 17.22 16.65
CA VAL A 433 11.06 17.83 16.01
C VAL A 433 11.43 17.02 14.77
N CYS A 434 11.35 17.66 13.61
CA CYS A 434 11.73 17.07 12.33
C CYS A 434 12.92 17.82 11.73
N ALA A 435 14.11 17.35 12.04
CA ALA A 435 15.37 17.96 11.61
C ALA A 435 15.86 17.41 10.26
N SER A 436 14.96 16.86 9.45
CA SER A 436 15.33 16.18 8.19
C SER A 436 15.96 17.14 7.19
N ARG A 437 17.07 16.70 6.57
CA ARG A 437 17.73 17.38 5.45
C ARG A 437 17.01 17.18 4.13
N ASP A 438 16.21 16.11 4.04
CA ASP A 438 15.51 15.77 2.81
C ASP A 438 14.34 14.81 3.11
N ASP A 439 13.12 15.35 3.28
CA ASP A 439 11.93 14.57 3.58
C ASP A 439 10.71 15.09 2.80
N PRO A 440 10.20 14.31 1.84
CA PRO A 440 9.06 14.73 1.02
C PRO A 440 7.82 15.10 1.83
N MET A 441 7.53 14.33 2.90
CA MET A 441 6.42 14.56 3.81
C MET A 441 6.54 13.63 5.04
N PRO A 442 7.08 14.11 6.16
CA PRO A 442 7.32 13.30 7.35
C PRO A 442 6.01 12.88 8.04
N THR A 443 5.62 11.62 7.90
CA THR A 443 4.34 11.10 8.41
C THR A 443 4.18 11.26 9.92
N PHE A 444 5.27 11.16 10.71
CA PHE A 444 5.17 11.29 12.17
C PHE A 444 4.77 12.70 12.60
N VAL A 445 5.12 13.75 11.81
CA VAL A 445 4.65 15.12 12.05
C VAL A 445 3.15 15.20 11.86
N THR A 446 2.64 14.64 10.75
CA THR A 446 1.19 14.55 10.50
C THR A 446 0.47 13.75 11.59
N GLU A 447 1.07 12.66 12.07
CA GLU A 447 0.53 11.88 13.19
C GLU A 447 0.44 12.71 14.49
N GLY A 448 1.40 13.61 14.73
CA GLY A 448 1.32 14.55 15.84
C GLY A 448 0.19 15.58 15.68
N LEU A 449 -0.02 16.09 14.48
CA LEU A 449 -1.11 17.03 14.19
C LEU A 449 -2.49 16.41 14.47
N ILE A 450 -2.67 15.09 14.29
CA ILE A 450 -3.90 14.36 14.69
C ILE A 450 -4.21 14.57 16.17
N PHE A 451 -3.19 14.61 17.03
CA PHE A 451 -3.34 14.85 18.47
C PHE A 451 -3.21 16.34 18.87
N GLY A 452 -3.16 17.23 17.89
CA GLY A 452 -3.00 18.67 18.10
C GLY A 452 -1.62 19.04 18.65
N LYS A 453 -0.58 18.33 18.23
CA LYS A 453 0.80 18.63 18.64
C LYS A 453 1.50 19.47 17.61
N PRO A 454 2.06 20.64 18.00
CA PRO A 454 2.88 21.43 17.11
C PRO A 454 4.19 20.73 16.79
N ALA A 455 4.81 21.12 15.68
CA ALA A 455 6.11 20.61 15.27
C ALA A 455 7.09 21.74 14.97
N ILE A 456 8.37 21.51 15.25
CA ILE A 456 9.48 22.29 14.73
C ILE A 456 10.07 21.49 13.58
N VAL A 457 10.00 22.02 12.37
CA VAL A 457 10.39 21.30 11.15
C VAL A 457 11.48 22.07 10.39
N SER A 458 12.37 21.33 9.72
CA SER A 458 13.29 21.92 8.74
C SER A 458 12.53 22.38 7.50
N GLU A 459 12.98 23.44 6.86
CA GLU A 459 12.47 23.90 5.56
C GLU A 459 12.61 22.84 4.45
N HIS A 460 13.50 21.86 4.63
CA HIS A 460 13.72 20.73 3.73
C HIS A 460 12.72 19.60 3.92
N THR A 461 11.54 19.90 4.44
CA THR A 461 10.43 18.96 4.59
C THR A 461 9.19 19.43 3.85
N GLY A 462 8.40 18.49 3.32
CA GLY A 462 7.15 18.84 2.64
C GLY A 462 6.12 19.49 3.58
N THR A 463 6.19 19.20 4.87
CA THR A 463 5.32 19.80 5.88
C THR A 463 5.62 21.29 6.10
N ALA A 464 6.86 21.74 5.91
CA ALA A 464 7.25 23.12 6.14
C ALA A 464 6.40 24.14 5.35
N GLY A 465 6.03 23.81 4.11
CA GLY A 465 5.18 24.65 3.27
C GLY A 465 3.73 24.81 3.74
N LEU A 466 3.31 24.07 4.76
CA LEU A 466 1.96 24.09 5.33
C LEU A 466 1.93 24.65 6.76
N ILE A 467 3.06 24.69 7.44
CA ILE A 467 3.17 25.24 8.80
C ILE A 467 3.02 26.76 8.75
N THR A 468 2.16 27.28 9.61
CA THR A 468 2.03 28.69 9.89
C THR A 468 2.81 29.02 11.15
N GLU A 469 3.92 29.78 10.99
CA GLU A 469 4.88 30.12 12.05
C GLU A 469 4.20 30.67 13.31
N GLY A 470 4.42 30.01 14.44
CA GLY A 470 3.87 30.41 15.75
C GLY A 470 2.37 30.15 15.94
N VAL A 471 1.68 29.56 14.96
CA VAL A 471 0.23 29.23 15.01
C VAL A 471 0.01 27.73 15.18
N ASP A 472 0.64 26.91 14.37
CA ASP A 472 0.53 25.45 14.40
C ASP A 472 1.89 24.72 14.42
N GLY A 473 3.00 25.48 14.39
CA GLY A 473 4.35 24.97 14.47
C GLY A 473 5.40 26.05 14.17
N PHE A 474 6.60 25.58 13.90
CA PHE A 474 7.75 26.43 13.57
C PHE A 474 8.56 25.81 12.43
N VAL A 475 9.11 26.67 11.58
CA VAL A 475 10.06 26.27 10.54
C VAL A 475 11.45 26.86 10.89
N TYR A 476 12.51 26.07 10.71
CA TYR A 476 13.87 26.56 10.77
C TYR A 476 14.61 26.29 9.45
N GLU A 477 15.59 27.11 9.14
CA GLU A 477 16.25 27.18 7.83
C GLU A 477 17.68 26.61 7.88
N ASP A 478 18.20 26.26 6.70
CA ASP A 478 19.61 25.96 6.40
C ASP A 478 20.23 24.77 7.13
N ASP A 479 19.43 23.81 7.62
CA ASP A 479 19.95 22.71 8.46
C ASP A 479 20.79 23.21 9.66
N ASP A 480 20.54 24.45 10.10
CA ASP A 480 21.31 25.16 11.10
C ASP A 480 20.89 24.74 12.52
N PRO A 481 21.79 24.07 13.29
CA PRO A 481 21.48 23.69 14.66
C PRO A 481 21.26 24.88 15.60
N GLU A 482 21.82 26.06 15.32
CA GLU A 482 21.64 27.30 16.13
C GLU A 482 20.19 27.80 15.97
N LYS A 483 19.68 27.87 14.73
CA LYS A 483 18.29 28.24 14.46
C LYS A 483 17.31 27.25 15.08
N LEU A 484 17.60 25.93 15.00
CA LEU A 484 16.79 24.93 15.70
C LEU A 484 16.84 25.09 17.21
N ALA A 485 18.02 25.39 17.79
CA ALA A 485 18.17 25.63 19.23
C ALA A 485 17.36 26.84 19.71
N GLU A 486 17.30 27.94 18.93
CA GLU A 486 16.45 29.09 19.23
C GLU A 486 14.97 28.70 19.31
N ARG A 487 14.45 27.93 18.34
CA ARG A 487 13.07 27.45 18.35
C ARG A 487 12.80 26.51 19.53
N LEU A 488 13.73 25.61 19.83
CA LEU A 488 13.64 24.70 20.98
C LEU A 488 13.63 25.49 22.30
N ALA A 489 14.55 26.45 22.47
CA ALA A 489 14.60 27.26 23.67
C ALA A 489 13.29 28.02 23.89
N TRP A 490 12.75 28.63 22.84
CA TRP A 490 11.46 29.31 22.91
C TRP A 490 10.34 28.32 23.30
N ALA A 491 10.29 27.17 22.67
CA ALA A 491 9.27 26.14 22.90
C ALA A 491 9.33 25.56 24.33
N ILE A 492 10.53 25.38 24.87
CA ILE A 492 10.75 24.90 26.24
C ILE A 492 10.31 25.93 27.29
N GLU A 493 10.55 27.20 27.03
CA GLU A 493 10.20 28.30 27.96
C GLU A 493 8.71 28.70 27.88
N HIS A 494 7.96 28.24 26.83
CA HIS A 494 6.56 28.62 26.61
C HIS A 494 5.65 27.42 26.37
N PRO A 495 5.60 26.40 27.26
CA PRO A 495 4.81 25.18 27.05
C PRO A 495 3.30 25.46 26.96
N GLU A 496 2.81 26.51 27.64
CA GLU A 496 1.41 26.96 27.56
C GLU A 496 1.06 27.53 26.17
N LYS A 497 2.02 28.17 25.49
CA LYS A 497 1.84 28.63 24.11
C LYS A 497 1.74 27.46 23.15
N LEU A 498 2.64 26.46 23.30
CA LEU A 498 2.53 25.23 22.52
C LEU A 498 1.19 24.53 22.73
N ALA A 499 0.71 24.45 23.97
CA ALA A 499 -0.59 23.88 24.27
C ALA A 499 -1.74 24.65 23.62
N SER A 500 -1.62 25.98 23.50
CA SER A 500 -2.64 26.83 22.83
C SER A 500 -2.68 26.67 21.32
N MET A 501 -1.65 26.09 20.68
CA MET A 501 -1.61 25.79 19.23
C MET A 501 -2.47 24.59 18.86
N ARG A 502 -2.90 23.77 19.81
CA ARG A 502 -3.63 22.54 19.57
C ARG A 502 -4.80 22.65 18.58
N PRO A 503 -5.71 23.65 18.67
CA PRO A 503 -6.79 23.78 17.70
C PRO A 503 -6.28 24.00 16.27
N ALA A 504 -5.27 24.88 16.09
CA ALA A 504 -4.69 25.15 14.77
C ALA A 504 -3.98 23.92 14.18
N CYS A 505 -3.23 23.16 15.00
CA CYS A 505 -2.64 21.90 14.57
C CYS A 505 -3.70 20.88 14.10
N ARG A 506 -4.84 20.81 14.81
CA ARG A 506 -5.96 19.96 14.42
C ARG A 506 -6.61 20.44 13.11
N GLU A 507 -6.80 21.73 12.95
CA GLU A 507 -7.34 22.32 11.72
C GLU A 507 -6.43 22.05 10.52
N LEU A 508 -5.11 22.16 10.70
CA LEU A 508 -4.13 21.82 9.68
C LEU A 508 -4.24 20.34 9.26
N TYR A 509 -4.39 19.42 10.23
CA TYR A 509 -4.64 18.02 9.94
C TYR A 509 -5.96 17.82 9.18
N GLU A 510 -7.06 18.39 9.69
CA GLU A 510 -8.41 18.18 9.14
C GLU A 510 -8.52 18.70 7.71
N SER A 511 -7.90 19.86 7.42
CA SER A 511 -7.98 20.50 6.11
C SER A 511 -7.06 19.89 5.05
N HIS A 512 -5.92 19.30 5.44
CA HIS A 512 -4.90 18.85 4.48
C HIS A 512 -4.59 17.36 4.55
N TYR A 513 -4.68 16.75 5.73
CA TYR A 513 -4.16 15.40 5.98
C TYR A 513 -5.25 14.40 6.37
N SER A 514 -6.50 14.82 6.51
CA SER A 514 -7.58 13.90 6.82
C SER A 514 -7.91 12.99 5.63
N LYS A 515 -8.48 11.83 5.90
CA LYS A 515 -8.99 10.93 4.84
C LYS A 515 -9.98 11.64 3.93
N GLN A 516 -10.81 12.55 4.48
CA GLN A 516 -11.79 13.30 3.70
C GLN A 516 -11.10 14.28 2.76
N ALA A 517 -10.16 15.11 3.26
CA ALA A 517 -9.41 16.06 2.45
C ALA A 517 -8.65 15.37 1.30
N PHE A 518 -8.02 14.22 1.59
CA PHE A 518 -7.37 13.41 0.56
C PHE A 518 -8.38 12.85 -0.45
N SER A 519 -9.50 12.31 0.04
CA SER A 519 -10.55 11.75 -0.84
C SER A 519 -11.05 12.81 -1.81
N ASP A 520 -11.36 14.01 -1.31
CA ASP A 520 -11.86 15.11 -2.14
C ASP A 520 -10.83 15.56 -3.17
N SER A 521 -9.56 15.70 -2.74
CA SER A 521 -8.45 16.09 -3.62
C SER A 521 -8.18 15.05 -4.70
N LEU A 522 -8.16 13.76 -4.34
CA LEU A 522 -7.93 12.68 -5.32
C LEU A 522 -9.10 12.57 -6.29
N GLN A 523 -10.35 12.64 -5.81
CA GLN A 523 -11.52 12.63 -6.68
C GLN A 523 -11.51 13.80 -7.67
N GLN A 524 -11.17 15.01 -7.19
CA GLN A 524 -11.02 16.17 -8.05
C GLN A 524 -9.94 15.96 -9.11
N ALA A 525 -8.74 15.51 -8.69
CA ALA A 525 -7.63 15.24 -9.60
C ALA A 525 -7.99 14.22 -10.69
N VAL A 526 -8.71 13.17 -10.33
CA VAL A 526 -9.17 12.14 -11.27
C VAL A 526 -10.19 12.71 -12.25
N ARG A 527 -11.23 13.43 -11.77
CA ARG A 527 -12.25 14.03 -12.64
C ARG A 527 -11.65 15.03 -13.64
N GLU A 528 -10.76 15.91 -13.19
CA GLU A 528 -10.07 16.87 -14.06
C GLU A 528 -9.22 16.18 -15.13
N LEU A 529 -8.62 15.05 -14.79
CA LEU A 529 -7.76 14.30 -15.71
C LEU A 529 -8.57 13.46 -16.72
N THR A 530 -9.69 12.87 -16.27
CA THR A 530 -10.54 12.00 -17.10
C THR A 530 -11.63 12.78 -17.86
N GLY A 531 -11.86 14.05 -17.52
CA GLY A 531 -12.91 14.88 -18.11
C GLY A 531 -14.32 14.56 -17.59
N GLU A 532 -14.43 14.02 -16.38
CA GLU A 532 -15.70 13.66 -15.71
C GLU A 532 -16.26 14.79 -14.84
#